data_b3437b008061c9238a755226e06d72a1
#
_entry.id   b3437b008061c9238a755226e06d72a1
#
_cell.length_a   1.000
_cell.length_b   1.000
_cell.length_c   1.000
_cell.angle_alpha   90.00
_cell.angle_beta   90.00
_cell.angle_gamma   90.00
#
_symmetry.space_group_name_H-M   'P 1'
#
loop_
_entity.id
_entity.type
_entity.pdbx_description
1 polymer ?
#
loop_
_entity_poly.entity_id
_entity_poly.type
_entity_poly.pdbx_seq_one_letter_code
_entity_poly.pdbx_strand_id
1 'polypeptide(L)'
;MKQNERAGIMRIVSDIVKADSIIDLREIDYLDGIKDKYRITKEDEAMGDSMTLSDAVCLLKNLSPNLIHDIIGDFYNLALSDNAFSREEGLIVLAIIACLSEKYFTHAEIYSTVLPNNTLAEKSQILYIEGEYYKEANKEISDAYREISNEFRLIG
;
A
#
# COMPACT_ATOMS: atom_id res chain seq x y z
N MET A 1 8.75 -5.94 17.66
CA MET A 1 7.85 -6.41 16.59
C MET A 1 7.98 -7.90 16.44
N LYS A 2 6.86 -8.59 16.31
CA LYS A 2 6.84 -10.05 16.18
C LYS A 2 7.27 -10.49 14.77
N GLN A 3 7.69 -11.75 14.64
CA GLN A 3 8.12 -12.31 13.36
C GLN A 3 7.03 -12.22 12.28
N ASN A 4 5.79 -12.57 12.62
CA ASN A 4 4.68 -12.49 11.64
C ASN A 4 4.38 -11.06 11.22
N GLU A 5 4.60 -10.08 12.09
CA GLU A 5 4.43 -8.66 11.77
C GLU A 5 5.51 -8.18 10.79
N ARG A 6 6.77 -8.56 11.02
CA ARG A 6 7.87 -8.29 10.07
C ARG A 6 7.61 -8.96 8.73
N ALA A 7 7.13 -10.20 8.75
CA ALA A 7 6.76 -10.92 7.55
C ALA A 7 5.64 -10.20 6.79
N GLY A 8 4.66 -9.65 7.49
CA GLY A 8 3.58 -8.86 6.92
C GLY A 8 4.09 -7.60 6.21
N ILE A 9 5.01 -6.88 6.84
CA ILE A 9 5.66 -5.72 6.20
C ILE A 9 6.34 -6.14 4.90
N MET A 10 7.08 -7.24 4.94
CA MET A 10 7.82 -7.73 3.77
C MET A 10 6.87 -8.13 2.64
N ARG A 11 5.74 -8.76 2.97
CA ARG A 11 4.72 -9.12 1.98
C ARG A 11 4.17 -7.88 1.25
N ILE A 12 3.81 -6.86 2.02
CA ILE A 12 3.26 -5.61 1.46
C ILE A 12 4.30 -4.90 0.61
N VAL A 13 5.52 -4.76 1.12
CA VAL A 13 6.62 -4.11 0.40
C VAL A 13 6.91 -4.84 -0.91
N SER A 14 6.92 -6.17 -0.89
CA SER A 14 7.12 -6.98 -2.09
C SER A 14 6.03 -6.73 -3.13
N ASP A 15 4.77 -6.63 -2.72
CA ASP A 15 3.66 -6.37 -3.64
C ASP A 15 3.72 -4.97 -4.23
N ILE A 16 4.14 -3.97 -3.45
CA ILE A 16 4.34 -2.61 -3.97
C ILE A 16 5.43 -2.60 -5.05
N VAL A 17 6.56 -3.23 -4.80
CA VAL A 17 7.67 -3.29 -5.76
C VAL A 17 7.28 -4.00 -7.05
N LYS A 18 6.45 -5.04 -6.96
CA LYS A 18 6.03 -5.83 -8.11
C LYS A 18 4.84 -5.25 -8.89
N ALA A 19 4.19 -4.22 -8.35
CA ALA A 19 2.91 -3.73 -8.87
C ALA A 19 2.97 -3.27 -10.33
N ASP A 20 4.04 -2.63 -10.75
CA ASP A 20 4.20 -2.13 -12.11
C ASP A 20 5.08 -3.02 -13.00
N SER A 21 5.53 -4.16 -12.48
CA SER A 21 6.41 -5.12 -13.17
C SER A 21 7.79 -4.57 -13.57
N ILE A 22 8.13 -3.36 -13.14
CA ILE A 22 9.43 -2.73 -13.39
C ILE A 22 10.15 -2.56 -12.06
N ILE A 23 11.34 -3.18 -11.94
CA ILE A 23 12.17 -3.05 -10.73
C ILE A 23 13.30 -2.07 -11.03
N ASP A 24 13.28 -0.94 -10.33
CA ASP A 24 14.32 0.08 -10.41
C ASP A 24 15.35 -0.12 -9.29
N LEU A 25 16.62 0.23 -9.56
CA LEU A 25 17.68 0.12 -8.56
C LEU A 25 17.41 0.96 -7.32
N ARG A 26 16.76 2.11 -7.48
CA ARG A 26 16.37 2.98 -6.35
C ARG A 26 15.34 2.33 -5.44
N GLU A 27 14.40 1.56 -6.02
CA GLU A 27 13.44 0.78 -5.25
C GLU A 27 14.14 -0.31 -4.43
N ILE A 28 15.12 -0.98 -5.04
CA ILE A 28 15.91 -2.02 -4.37
C ILE A 28 16.68 -1.43 -3.19
N ASP A 29 17.32 -0.28 -3.37
CA ASP A 29 18.05 0.40 -2.30
C ASP A 29 17.12 0.81 -1.16
N TYR A 30 15.94 1.33 -1.50
CA TYR A 30 14.93 1.71 -0.51
C TYR A 30 14.40 0.48 0.23
N LEU A 31 14.16 -0.60 -0.49
CA LEU A 31 13.74 -1.88 0.08
C LEU A 31 14.76 -2.41 1.08
N ASP A 32 16.05 -2.37 0.74
CA ASP A 32 17.11 -2.79 1.64
C ASP A 32 17.15 -1.93 2.91
N GLY A 33 16.91 -0.63 2.78
CA GLY A 33 16.76 0.28 3.92
C GLY A 33 15.61 -0.09 4.84
N ILE A 34 14.47 -0.48 4.28
CA ILE A 34 13.31 -0.96 5.06
C ILE A 34 13.65 -2.26 5.80
N LYS A 35 14.31 -3.20 5.13
CA LYS A 35 14.75 -4.45 5.76
C LYS A 35 15.67 -4.20 6.95
N ASP A 36 16.62 -3.29 6.80
CA ASP A 36 17.53 -2.93 7.88
C ASP A 36 16.79 -2.23 9.03
N LYS A 37 15.90 -1.30 8.73
CA LYS A 37 15.14 -0.53 9.71
C LYS A 37 14.31 -1.44 10.62
N TYR A 38 13.61 -2.41 10.04
CA TYR A 38 12.72 -3.31 10.78
C TYR A 38 13.38 -4.64 11.14
N ARG A 39 14.66 -4.82 10.83
CA ARG A 39 15.43 -6.02 11.09
C ARG A 39 14.79 -7.27 10.49
N ILE A 40 14.36 -7.16 9.23
CA ILE A 40 13.70 -8.25 8.52
C ILE A 40 14.75 -9.28 8.11
N THR A 41 14.54 -10.53 8.53
CA THR A 41 15.43 -11.66 8.22
C THR A 41 14.96 -12.39 6.96
N LYS A 42 15.79 -13.32 6.47
CA LYS A 42 15.41 -14.18 5.33
C LYS A 42 14.22 -15.09 5.70
N GLU A 43 14.12 -15.51 6.94
CA GLU A 43 12.99 -16.29 7.44
C GLU A 43 11.70 -15.45 7.42
N ASP A 44 11.78 -14.17 7.78
CA ASP A 44 10.65 -13.25 7.71
C ASP A 44 10.20 -13.07 6.25
N GLU A 45 11.14 -12.93 5.30
CA GLU A 45 10.84 -12.82 3.88
C GLU A 45 10.12 -14.08 3.38
N ALA A 46 10.61 -15.27 3.74
CA ALA A 46 9.98 -16.53 3.34
C ALA A 46 8.57 -16.67 3.91
N MET A 47 8.36 -16.28 5.16
CA MET A 47 7.04 -16.28 5.78
C MET A 47 6.10 -15.28 5.06
N GLY A 48 6.59 -14.10 4.70
CA GLY A 48 5.84 -13.11 3.95
C GLY A 48 5.39 -13.62 2.58
N ASP A 49 6.26 -14.33 1.88
CA ASP A 49 5.95 -14.91 0.57
C ASP A 49 4.82 -15.94 0.65
N SER A 50 4.64 -16.59 1.78
CA SER A 50 3.61 -17.62 1.97
C SER A 50 2.27 -17.06 2.48
N MET A 51 2.21 -15.79 2.89
CA MET A 51 0.96 -15.21 3.38
C MET A 51 0.27 -14.38 2.30
N THR A 52 -1.04 -14.15 2.46
CA THR A 52 -1.80 -13.28 1.56
C THR A 52 -1.59 -11.81 1.95
N LEU A 53 -1.80 -10.91 1.00
CA LEU A 53 -1.75 -9.47 1.29
C LEU A 53 -2.79 -9.09 2.34
N SER A 54 -3.97 -9.68 2.30
CA SER A 54 -5.03 -9.47 3.29
C SER A 54 -4.58 -9.84 4.70
N ASP A 55 -3.94 -11.01 4.85
CA ASP A 55 -3.40 -11.43 6.14
C ASP A 55 -2.33 -10.48 6.66
N ALA A 56 -1.44 -10.02 5.77
CA ALA A 56 -0.41 -9.06 6.12
C ALA A 56 -0.99 -7.74 6.65
N VAL A 57 -1.99 -7.19 5.98
CA VAL A 57 -2.67 -5.97 6.41
C VAL A 57 -3.35 -6.16 7.77
N CYS A 58 -4.03 -7.30 7.96
CA CYS A 58 -4.68 -7.63 9.24
C CYS A 58 -3.68 -7.70 10.40
N LEU A 59 -2.50 -8.25 10.16
CA LEU A 59 -1.44 -8.28 11.17
C LEU A 59 -0.98 -6.87 11.56
N LEU A 60 -0.81 -5.98 10.60
CA LEU A 60 -0.34 -4.62 10.84
C LEU A 60 -1.37 -3.76 11.59
N LYS A 61 -2.66 -4.06 11.47
CA LYS A 61 -3.71 -3.33 12.21
C LYS A 61 -3.52 -3.39 13.73
N ASN A 62 -2.85 -4.40 14.24
CA ASN A 62 -2.63 -4.61 15.68
C ASN A 62 -1.41 -3.86 16.22
N LEU A 63 -0.64 -3.19 15.37
CA LEU A 63 0.52 -2.42 15.79
C LEU A 63 0.11 -1.09 16.43
N SER A 64 1.04 -0.48 17.16
CA SER A 64 0.78 0.83 17.77
C SER A 64 0.54 1.89 16.66
N PRO A 65 -0.28 2.93 16.94
CA PRO A 65 -0.54 3.99 15.96
C PRO A 65 0.72 4.66 15.42
N ASN A 66 1.71 4.93 16.27
CA ASN A 66 2.95 5.56 15.84
C ASN A 66 3.73 4.67 14.87
N LEU A 67 3.76 3.37 15.13
CA LEU A 67 4.44 2.41 14.26
C LEU A 67 3.72 2.25 12.93
N ILE A 68 2.39 2.21 12.94
CA ILE A 68 1.59 2.17 11.72
C ILE A 68 1.85 3.40 10.86
N HIS A 69 1.88 4.58 11.47
CA HIS A 69 2.17 5.84 10.75
C HIS A 69 3.54 5.77 10.08
N ASP A 70 4.56 5.31 10.79
CA ASP A 70 5.91 5.19 10.28
C ASP A 70 5.99 4.20 9.11
N ILE A 71 5.35 3.04 9.26
CA ILE A 71 5.29 2.00 8.22
C ILE A 71 4.57 2.50 6.96
N ILE A 72 3.45 3.19 7.11
CA ILE A 72 2.72 3.76 5.96
C ILE A 72 3.59 4.79 5.24
N GLY A 73 4.32 5.61 5.97
CA GLY A 73 5.28 6.54 5.40
C GLY A 73 6.35 5.82 4.56
N ASP A 74 6.85 4.70 5.04
CA ASP A 74 7.81 3.89 4.31
C ASP A 74 7.21 3.29 3.03
N PHE A 75 5.98 2.80 3.09
CA PHE A 75 5.30 2.28 1.89
C PHE A 75 5.11 3.36 0.82
N TYR A 76 4.69 4.53 1.25
CA TYR A 76 4.50 5.67 0.36
C TYR A 76 5.82 6.12 -0.27
N ASN A 77 6.87 6.23 0.52
CA ASN A 77 8.19 6.62 0.04
C ASN A 77 8.81 5.56 -0.88
N LEU A 78 8.55 4.28 -0.62
CA LEU A 78 8.98 3.20 -1.51
C LEU A 78 8.35 3.37 -2.90
N ALA A 79 7.06 3.63 -2.96
CA ALA A 79 6.35 3.83 -4.22
C ALA A 79 6.85 5.06 -4.99
N LEU A 80 7.39 6.07 -4.28
CA LEU A 80 7.95 7.28 -4.88
C LEU A 80 9.45 7.20 -5.16
N SER A 81 10.11 6.12 -4.78
CA SER A 81 11.59 6.04 -4.75
C SER A 81 12.27 6.18 -6.11
N ASP A 82 11.57 5.86 -7.20
CA ASP A 82 12.07 5.98 -8.57
C ASP A 82 11.65 7.30 -9.26
N ASN A 83 11.07 8.25 -8.51
CA ASN A 83 10.49 9.50 -9.00
C ASN A 83 9.32 9.32 -9.98
N ALA A 84 8.80 8.08 -10.09
CA ALA A 84 7.68 7.76 -10.95
C ALA A 84 6.63 7.01 -10.13
N PHE A 85 5.66 7.75 -9.60
CA PHE A 85 4.56 7.16 -8.85
C PHE A 85 3.59 6.50 -9.83
N SER A 86 3.78 5.20 -10.08
CA SER A 86 2.94 4.48 -11.02
C SER A 86 1.51 4.38 -10.51
N ARG A 87 0.55 4.26 -11.44
CA ARG A 87 -0.85 4.09 -11.11
C ARG A 87 -1.07 2.85 -10.24
N GLU A 88 -0.44 1.75 -10.61
CA GLU A 88 -0.58 0.46 -9.93
C GLU A 88 -0.03 0.51 -8.51
N GLU A 89 1.16 1.08 -8.32
CA GLU A 89 1.75 1.25 -6.99
C GLU A 89 0.90 2.16 -6.12
N GLY A 90 0.45 3.29 -6.68
CA GLY A 90 -0.39 4.25 -5.96
C GLY A 90 -1.71 3.65 -5.51
N LEU A 91 -2.35 2.85 -6.35
CA LEU A 91 -3.62 2.20 -6.02
C LEU A 91 -3.44 1.19 -4.88
N ILE A 92 -2.35 0.40 -4.91
CA ILE A 92 -2.07 -0.54 -3.84
C ILE A 92 -1.80 0.18 -2.52
N VAL A 93 -0.98 1.22 -2.53
CA VAL A 93 -0.69 2.02 -1.33
C VAL A 93 -1.97 2.62 -0.75
N LEU A 94 -2.83 3.21 -1.60
CA LEU A 94 -4.11 3.77 -1.15
C LEU A 94 -5.01 2.70 -0.52
N ALA A 95 -5.10 1.53 -1.14
CA ALA A 95 -5.92 0.44 -0.62
C ALA A 95 -5.42 -0.03 0.75
N ILE A 96 -4.10 -0.15 0.91
CA ILE A 96 -3.49 -0.54 2.18
C ILE A 96 -3.74 0.51 3.26
N ILE A 97 -3.57 1.79 2.94
CA ILE A 97 -3.83 2.90 3.87
C ILE A 97 -5.28 2.89 4.33
N ALA A 98 -6.23 2.68 3.42
CA ALA A 98 -7.65 2.60 3.77
C ALA A 98 -7.93 1.44 4.74
N CYS A 99 -7.31 0.28 4.51
CA CYS A 99 -7.45 -0.87 5.41
C CYS A 99 -6.81 -0.64 6.78
N LEU A 100 -5.69 0.07 6.84
CA LEU A 100 -4.94 0.30 8.10
C LEU A 100 -5.49 1.45 8.94
N SER A 101 -6.12 2.40 8.36
CA SER A 101 -6.68 3.63 8.93
C SER A 101 -5.97 4.86 8.36
N GLU A 102 -6.68 5.60 7.59
CA GLU A 102 -6.21 6.82 6.93
C GLU A 102 -6.06 8.04 7.83
N LYS A 103 -6.24 7.86 9.13
CA LYS A 103 -6.14 8.96 10.11
C LYS A 103 -4.76 9.64 10.14
N TYR A 104 -3.74 8.92 9.71
CA TYR A 104 -2.35 9.36 9.79
C TYR A 104 -1.89 10.19 8.60
N PHE A 105 -2.69 10.19 7.53
CA PHE A 105 -2.45 10.99 6.33
C PHE A 105 -3.73 11.68 5.91
N THR A 106 -3.62 12.88 5.38
CA THR A 106 -4.79 13.52 4.76
C THR A 106 -5.01 12.89 3.39
N HIS A 107 -6.27 12.67 3.04
CA HIS A 107 -6.63 12.16 1.71
C HIS A 107 -6.12 13.09 0.61
N ALA A 108 -6.16 14.41 0.84
CA ALA A 108 -5.67 15.38 -0.13
C ALA A 108 -4.20 15.19 -0.49
N GLU A 109 -3.34 14.88 0.48
CA GLU A 109 -1.91 14.61 0.25
C GLU A 109 -1.70 13.39 -0.63
N ILE A 110 -2.45 12.32 -0.37
CA ILE A 110 -2.38 11.09 -1.14
C ILE A 110 -2.97 11.31 -2.54
N TYR A 111 -4.15 11.93 -2.61
CA TYR A 111 -4.88 12.11 -3.86
C TYR A 111 -4.17 13.03 -4.84
N SER A 112 -3.40 14.00 -4.35
CA SER A 112 -2.63 14.90 -5.22
C SER A 112 -1.54 14.18 -6.01
N THR A 113 -1.05 13.04 -5.50
CA THR A 113 0.04 12.27 -6.12
C THR A 113 -0.45 11.11 -6.97
N VAL A 114 -1.68 10.63 -6.74
CA VAL A 114 -2.24 9.49 -7.47
C VAL A 114 -3.15 10.00 -8.58
N LEU A 115 -2.90 9.55 -9.80
CA LEU A 115 -3.67 9.94 -10.99
C LEU A 115 -3.74 11.47 -11.15
N PRO A 116 -2.60 12.17 -11.16
CA PRO A 116 -2.59 13.65 -11.08
C PRO A 116 -3.27 14.34 -12.25
N ASN A 117 -3.39 13.67 -13.39
CA ASN A 117 -4.02 14.23 -14.61
C ASN A 117 -5.51 13.91 -14.71
N ASN A 118 -6.09 13.27 -13.70
CA ASN A 118 -7.51 12.91 -13.71
C ASN A 118 -8.31 13.80 -12.77
N THR A 119 -9.56 14.08 -13.15
CA THR A 119 -10.51 14.78 -12.27
C THR A 119 -10.91 13.87 -11.10
N LEU A 120 -11.51 14.45 -10.06
CA LEU A 120 -12.01 13.67 -8.94
C LEU A 120 -13.05 12.63 -9.37
N ALA A 121 -13.93 12.98 -10.30
CA ALA A 121 -14.92 12.05 -10.85
C ALA A 121 -14.26 10.89 -11.60
N GLU A 122 -13.24 11.17 -12.40
CA GLU A 122 -12.47 10.13 -13.09
C GLU A 122 -11.71 9.23 -12.13
N LYS A 123 -11.07 9.80 -11.11
CA LYS A 123 -10.40 9.01 -10.05
C LYS A 123 -11.38 8.08 -9.36
N SER A 124 -12.56 8.59 -8.99
CA SER A 124 -13.61 7.80 -8.36
C SER A 124 -13.98 6.59 -9.22
N GLN A 125 -14.21 6.81 -10.51
CA GLN A 125 -14.61 5.73 -11.42
C GLN A 125 -13.49 4.70 -11.62
N ILE A 126 -12.25 5.14 -11.76
CA ILE A 126 -11.09 4.25 -11.92
C ILE A 126 -10.94 3.36 -10.67
N LEU A 127 -11.04 3.95 -9.49
CA LEU A 127 -10.92 3.20 -8.23
C LEU A 127 -12.06 2.21 -8.03
N TYR A 128 -13.28 2.58 -8.44
CA TYR A 128 -14.42 1.66 -8.41
C TYR A 128 -14.16 0.42 -9.29
N ILE A 129 -13.69 0.63 -10.51
CA ILE A 129 -13.40 -0.46 -11.45
C ILE A 129 -12.29 -1.36 -10.90
N GLU A 130 -11.23 -0.80 -10.35
CA GLU A 130 -10.16 -1.57 -9.73
C GLU A 130 -10.67 -2.38 -8.53
N GLY A 131 -11.55 -1.79 -7.73
CA GLY A 131 -12.18 -2.49 -6.61
C GLY A 131 -12.98 -3.71 -7.08
N GLU A 132 -13.75 -3.57 -8.15
CA GLU A 132 -14.49 -4.69 -8.74
C GLU A 132 -13.57 -5.81 -9.24
N TYR A 133 -12.40 -5.43 -9.79
CA TYR A 133 -11.41 -6.40 -10.23
C TYR A 133 -10.91 -7.30 -9.08
N TYR A 134 -10.73 -6.73 -7.88
CA TYR A 134 -10.25 -7.48 -6.72
C TYR A 134 -11.35 -8.16 -5.90
N LYS A 135 -12.61 -8.02 -6.27
CA LYS A 135 -13.76 -8.45 -5.48
C LYS A 135 -13.69 -9.92 -5.01
N GLU A 136 -13.25 -10.82 -5.87
CA GLU A 136 -13.14 -12.24 -5.56
C GLU A 136 -11.76 -12.62 -5.05
N ALA A 137 -10.71 -11.95 -5.53
CA ALA A 137 -9.33 -12.28 -5.20
C ALA A 137 -8.93 -11.79 -3.79
N ASN A 138 -9.39 -10.59 -3.39
CA ASN A 138 -9.07 -10.00 -2.09
C ASN A 138 -10.14 -8.99 -1.68
N LYS A 139 -11.07 -9.45 -0.84
CA LYS A 139 -12.21 -8.64 -0.40
C LYS A 139 -11.79 -7.36 0.33
N GLU A 140 -10.76 -7.41 1.17
CA GLU A 140 -10.33 -6.24 1.94
C GLU A 140 -9.79 -5.14 1.02
N ILE A 141 -9.00 -5.51 0.03
CA ILE A 141 -8.50 -4.56 -0.97
C ILE A 141 -9.65 -4.00 -1.79
N SER A 142 -10.60 -4.86 -2.21
CA SER A 142 -11.78 -4.43 -2.94
C SER A 142 -12.59 -3.40 -2.16
N ASP A 143 -12.86 -3.67 -0.89
CA ASP A 143 -13.61 -2.76 -0.01
C ASP A 143 -12.86 -1.43 0.18
N ALA A 144 -11.54 -1.47 0.31
CA ALA A 144 -10.71 -0.26 0.44
C ALA A 144 -10.79 0.62 -0.82
N TYR A 145 -10.69 0.03 -2.00
CA TYR A 145 -10.85 0.78 -3.25
C TYR A 145 -12.21 1.43 -3.34
N ARG A 146 -13.27 0.72 -2.95
CA ARG A 146 -14.63 1.26 -2.96
C ARG A 146 -14.80 2.43 -2.01
N GLU A 147 -14.25 2.34 -0.81
CA GLU A 147 -14.28 3.44 0.16
C GLU A 147 -13.62 4.70 -0.39
N ILE A 148 -12.43 4.55 -0.93
CA ILE A 148 -11.70 5.68 -1.51
C ILE A 148 -12.45 6.24 -2.72
N SER A 149 -13.01 5.38 -3.57
CA SER A 149 -13.84 5.78 -4.70
C SER A 149 -15.02 6.65 -4.24
N ASN A 150 -15.70 6.23 -3.18
CA ASN A 150 -16.82 6.97 -2.61
C ASN A 150 -16.39 8.35 -2.07
N GLU A 151 -15.22 8.42 -1.44
CA GLU A 151 -14.70 9.70 -0.94
C GLU A 151 -14.41 10.68 -2.06
N PHE A 152 -13.79 10.24 -3.15
CA PHE A 152 -13.58 11.08 -4.31
C PHE A 152 -14.89 11.61 -4.88
N ARG A 153 -15.91 10.76 -4.92
CA ARG A 153 -17.23 11.14 -5.41
C ARG A 153 -17.88 12.21 -4.53
N LEU A 154 -17.72 12.12 -3.22
CA LEU A 154 -18.31 13.08 -2.26
C LEU A 154 -17.59 14.42 -2.25
N ILE A 155 -16.28 14.43 -2.50
CA ILE A 155 -15.48 15.65 -2.59
C ILE A 155 -15.73 16.38 -3.91
N GLY A 156 -15.91 15.61 -4.97
CA GLY A 156 -16.17 16.15 -6.30
C GLY A 156 -17.64 16.44 -6.53
#